data_a1cfa111fad60c032a8be542c2ed6e14
#
_entry.id   a1cfa111fad60c032a8be542c2ed6e14
#
_cell.length_a   1.000
_cell.length_b   1.000
_cell.length_c   1.000
_cell.angle_alpha   90.00
_cell.angle_beta   90.00
_cell.angle_gamma   90.00
#
_symmetry.space_group_name_H-M   'P 1'
#
loop_
_entity.id
_entity.type
_entity.pdbx_description
1 polymer ?
#
loop_
_entity_poly.entity_id
_entity_poly.type
_entity_poly.pdbx_seq_one_letter_code
_entity_poly.pdbx_strand_id
1 'polypeptide(L)'
;NVFRWTYASVADFKAKPGMAGVPLLAPWADILDEQAFYANGRRYAFDMELGNVRGARPGHGFLTTVDQWQVTDLRADARSAWVTSTLDVFRDPAWMQQFPFAHRITMTYRLQEGVLEVATAIENLSAEPMPVSIGFHPYVKLTDSTRDEWTISIPAKTHWLLAQTKLPTGETEPIERLFPDPQSAALKDYNLDDVFTDLVRDGQGRAHARITGKAQQLEILIGPNFRGLTVWAPNPSGTGLG
;
A
#
# COMPACT_ATOMS: atom_id res chain seq x y z
N ASN A 1 -8.27 7.31 -16.65
CA ASN A 1 -7.42 7.40 -15.48
C ASN A 1 -7.88 6.38 -14.43
N VAL A 2 -7.13 5.30 -14.22
CA VAL A 2 -7.46 4.21 -13.28
C VAL A 2 -7.09 4.54 -11.83
N PHE A 3 -6.22 5.54 -11.61
CA PHE A 3 -5.87 5.98 -10.27
C PHE A 3 -6.66 7.21 -9.85
N ARG A 4 -7.12 7.20 -8.61
CA ARG A 4 -7.81 8.34 -8.04
C ARG A 4 -6.80 9.45 -7.75
N TRP A 5 -7.01 10.59 -8.38
CA TRP A 5 -6.29 11.82 -8.15
C TRP A 5 -7.28 12.89 -7.72
N THR A 6 -7.12 13.43 -6.54
CA THR A 6 -8.09 14.35 -5.91
C THR A 6 -7.64 15.81 -5.95
N TYR A 7 -6.49 16.09 -6.51
CA TYR A 7 -5.92 17.44 -6.62
C TYR A 7 -6.20 18.03 -7.99
N ALA A 8 -6.41 19.35 -8.05
CA ALA A 8 -6.62 20.06 -9.31
C ALA A 8 -5.31 20.11 -10.13
N SER A 9 -4.16 20.19 -9.46
CA SER A 9 -2.85 20.24 -10.10
C SER A 9 -1.75 19.56 -9.25
N VAL A 10 -0.59 19.36 -9.86
CA VAL A 10 0.62 18.92 -9.13
C VAL A 10 1.08 20.00 -8.13
N ALA A 11 0.88 21.27 -8.43
CA ALA A 11 1.21 22.36 -7.52
C ALA A 11 0.36 22.31 -6.24
N ASP A 12 -0.95 22.01 -6.36
CA ASP A 12 -1.84 21.85 -5.21
C ASP A 12 -1.42 20.65 -4.35
N PHE A 13 -1.04 19.54 -5.00
CA PHE A 13 -0.49 18.39 -4.28
C PHE A 13 0.78 18.75 -3.52
N LYS A 14 1.72 19.46 -4.13
CA LYS A 14 2.97 19.88 -3.47
C LYS A 14 2.72 20.85 -2.31
N ALA A 15 1.74 21.73 -2.43
CA ALA A 15 1.38 22.68 -1.37
C ALA A 15 0.76 21.99 -0.14
N LYS A 16 0.02 20.90 -0.36
CA LYS A 16 -0.61 20.12 0.72
C LYS A 16 -0.62 18.64 0.34
N PRO A 17 0.53 17.95 0.48
CA PRO A 17 0.64 16.54 0.12
C PRO A 17 -0.30 15.66 0.95
N GLY A 18 -0.85 14.64 0.31
CA GLY A 18 -1.72 13.65 0.93
C GLY A 18 -1.73 12.36 0.13
N MET A 19 -2.45 11.38 0.60
CA MET A 19 -2.49 10.06 -0.03
C MET A 19 -3.32 10.11 -1.32
N ALA A 20 -2.69 9.91 -2.47
CA ALA A 20 -3.31 9.86 -3.79
C ALA A 20 -2.48 9.02 -4.75
N GLY A 21 -3.10 8.46 -5.78
CA GLY A 21 -2.41 7.62 -6.77
C GLY A 21 -1.99 6.27 -6.20
N VAL A 22 -0.68 6.03 -6.10
CA VAL A 22 -0.08 4.79 -5.57
C VAL A 22 1.00 5.14 -4.54
N PRO A 23 0.63 5.62 -3.34
CA PRO A 23 1.61 5.97 -2.32
C PRO A 23 2.42 4.75 -1.87
N LEU A 24 3.72 4.96 -1.68
CA LEU A 24 4.60 4.02 -0.97
C LEU A 24 4.39 4.19 0.53
N LEU A 25 4.14 3.09 1.23
CA LEU A 25 4.08 3.03 2.68
C LEU A 25 5.41 2.49 3.20
N ALA A 26 6.24 3.35 3.76
CA ALA A 26 7.57 2.99 4.24
C ALA A 26 8.01 3.95 5.37
N PRO A 27 8.84 3.47 6.29
CA PRO A 27 9.46 2.15 6.40
C PRO A 27 8.53 1.05 6.96
N TRP A 28 7.27 1.35 7.26
CA TRP A 28 6.23 0.36 7.58
C TRP A 28 4.93 0.64 6.83
N ALA A 29 4.20 -0.44 6.54
CA ALA A 29 2.84 -0.39 6.03
C ALA A 29 1.84 -0.49 7.18
N ASP A 30 0.64 0.12 6.97
CA ASP A 30 -0.45 0.11 7.93
C ASP A 30 -0.13 0.78 9.28
N ILE A 31 -0.80 0.41 10.36
CA ILE A 31 -0.75 1.05 11.68
C ILE A 31 0.08 0.17 12.62
N LEU A 32 0.99 0.78 13.37
CA LEU A 32 1.68 0.11 14.45
C LEU A 32 0.85 0.16 15.73
N ASP A 33 0.92 -0.89 16.54
CA ASP A 33 0.19 -1.03 17.80
C ASP A 33 0.77 -0.16 18.93
N GLU A 34 2.06 0.17 18.86
CA GLU A 34 2.76 1.05 19.79
C GLU A 34 3.37 2.26 19.08
N GLN A 35 3.78 3.26 19.87
CA GLN A 35 4.59 4.39 19.40
C GLN A 35 6.08 4.00 19.30
N ALA A 36 6.32 2.78 18.88
CA ALA A 36 7.64 2.20 18.74
C ALA A 36 7.61 0.97 17.84
N PHE A 37 8.78 0.54 17.41
CA PHE A 37 8.97 -0.79 16.83
C PHE A 37 10.15 -1.49 17.51
N TYR A 38 10.29 -2.80 17.28
CA TYR A 38 11.34 -3.62 17.85
C TYR A 38 12.15 -4.27 16.72
N ALA A 39 13.47 -4.14 16.81
CA ALA A 39 14.40 -4.80 15.90
C ALA A 39 15.72 -5.07 16.62
N ASN A 40 16.41 -6.15 16.27
CA ASN A 40 17.74 -6.51 16.80
C ASN A 40 17.78 -6.51 18.36
N GLY A 41 16.68 -6.93 19.00
CA GLY A 41 16.57 -6.94 20.47
C GLY A 41 16.45 -5.57 21.13
N ARG A 42 16.19 -4.51 20.38
CA ARG A 42 16.04 -3.13 20.86
C ARG A 42 14.66 -2.58 20.53
N ARG A 43 14.21 -1.64 21.38
CA ARG A 43 13.01 -0.83 21.17
C ARG A 43 13.42 0.52 20.56
N TYR A 44 12.76 0.90 19.48
CA TYR A 44 12.93 2.17 18.78
C TYR A 44 11.62 2.97 18.92
N ALA A 45 11.66 4.04 19.71
CA ALA A 45 10.50 4.91 19.90
C ALA A 45 10.39 5.93 18.76
N PHE A 46 9.15 6.23 18.36
CA PHE A 46 8.88 7.31 17.40
C PHE A 46 8.66 8.63 18.10
N ASP A 47 9.09 9.71 17.43
CA ASP A 47 8.58 11.04 17.69
C ASP A 47 7.25 11.20 16.95
N MET A 48 6.17 11.24 17.70
CA MET A 48 4.81 11.30 17.17
C MET A 48 4.47 12.63 16.50
N GLU A 49 5.33 13.64 16.61
CA GLU A 49 5.19 14.92 15.90
C GLU A 49 5.79 14.85 14.48
N LEU A 50 6.60 13.83 14.21
CA LEU A 50 7.26 13.60 12.93
C LEU A 50 6.63 12.40 12.22
N GLY A 51 5.80 12.61 11.22
CA GLY A 51 5.29 11.55 10.39
C GLY A 51 3.78 11.35 10.43
N ASN A 52 3.34 10.24 9.88
CA ASN A 52 1.92 9.92 9.79
C ASN A 52 1.42 9.37 11.12
N VAL A 53 0.45 10.03 11.69
CA VAL A 53 -0.20 9.62 12.93
C VAL A 53 -1.68 9.38 12.68
N ARG A 54 -2.17 8.23 13.13
CA ARG A 54 -3.61 7.92 13.17
C ARG A 54 -4.05 7.83 14.61
N GLY A 55 -4.64 8.93 15.11
CA GLY A 55 -4.89 9.08 16.53
C GLY A 55 -3.58 9.09 17.33
N ALA A 56 -3.43 8.15 18.25
CA ALA A 56 -2.22 8.01 19.07
C ALA A 56 -1.19 7.02 18.50
N ARG A 57 -1.29 6.62 17.22
CA ARG A 57 -0.48 5.55 16.64
C ARG A 57 0.20 5.96 15.34
N PRO A 58 1.44 5.50 15.09
CA PRO A 58 2.10 5.68 13.81
C PRO A 58 1.39 4.88 12.72
N GLY A 59 1.12 5.50 11.56
CA GLY A 59 0.47 4.85 10.43
C GLY A 59 1.18 5.12 9.11
N HIS A 60 1.34 4.09 8.27
CA HIS A 60 1.82 4.18 6.88
C HIS A 60 3.24 4.73 6.70
N GLY A 61 4.07 4.70 7.74
CA GLY A 61 5.42 5.26 7.68
C GLY A 61 5.44 6.78 7.49
N PHE A 62 6.61 7.33 7.19
CA PHE A 62 6.81 8.77 7.00
C PHE A 62 7.29 9.13 5.57
N LEU A 63 7.44 8.14 4.67
CA LEU A 63 7.93 8.39 3.30
C LEU A 63 6.82 8.58 2.26
N THR A 64 5.55 8.55 2.66
CA THR A 64 4.39 8.55 1.77
C THR A 64 4.29 9.79 0.87
N THR A 65 4.73 10.95 1.37
CA THR A 65 4.57 12.25 0.69
C THR A 65 5.87 13.01 0.49
N VAL A 66 7.01 12.33 0.65
CA VAL A 66 8.33 12.96 0.51
C VAL A 66 8.64 13.27 -0.95
N ASP A 67 9.34 14.37 -1.20
CA ASP A 67 9.69 14.87 -2.53
C ASP A 67 11.20 14.81 -2.85
N GLN A 68 12.01 14.24 -1.95
CA GLN A 68 13.46 14.12 -2.08
C GLN A 68 13.91 13.02 -3.07
N TRP A 69 12.98 12.41 -3.79
CA TRP A 69 13.28 11.43 -4.81
C TRP A 69 14.11 12.02 -5.94
N GLN A 70 15.20 11.35 -6.32
CA GLN A 70 16.07 11.74 -7.41
C GLN A 70 15.81 10.82 -8.61
N VAL A 71 15.41 11.39 -9.74
CA VAL A 71 15.28 10.65 -11.00
C VAL A 71 16.68 10.29 -11.50
N THR A 72 16.94 9.00 -11.65
CA THR A 72 18.24 8.47 -12.09
C THR A 72 18.20 7.91 -13.51
N ASP A 73 17.03 7.52 -14.00
CA ASP A 73 16.81 7.08 -15.37
C ASP A 73 15.41 7.47 -15.84
N LEU A 74 15.30 7.96 -17.07
CA LEU A 74 14.03 8.32 -17.70
C LEU A 74 14.11 8.00 -19.17
N ARG A 75 13.27 7.06 -19.64
CA ARG A 75 13.27 6.61 -21.03
C ARG A 75 11.86 6.37 -21.54
N ALA A 76 11.72 6.46 -22.86
CA ALA A 76 10.52 6.03 -23.56
C ALA A 76 10.88 5.54 -24.96
N ASP A 77 10.14 4.59 -25.45
CA ASP A 77 10.14 4.11 -26.83
C ASP A 77 8.70 4.06 -27.38
N ALA A 78 8.51 3.45 -28.53
CA ALA A 78 7.18 3.36 -29.18
C ALA A 78 6.17 2.48 -28.38
N ARG A 79 6.60 1.66 -27.42
CA ARG A 79 5.77 0.68 -26.72
C ARG A 79 5.78 0.82 -25.22
N SER A 80 6.83 1.45 -24.66
CA SER A 80 7.02 1.54 -23.22
C SER A 80 7.58 2.87 -22.78
N ALA A 81 7.31 3.25 -21.54
CA ALA A 81 7.95 4.37 -20.86
C ALA A 81 8.29 3.94 -19.44
N TRP A 82 9.44 4.38 -18.94
CA TRP A 82 9.80 4.12 -17.55
C TRP A 82 10.59 5.25 -16.93
N VAL A 83 10.48 5.33 -15.63
CA VAL A 83 11.26 6.22 -14.78
C VAL A 83 11.80 5.44 -13.61
N THR A 84 13.08 5.60 -13.33
CA THR A 84 13.72 5.09 -12.11
C THR A 84 14.10 6.27 -11.23
N SER A 85 13.73 6.17 -9.96
CA SER A 85 14.06 7.17 -8.95
C SER A 85 14.69 6.50 -7.74
N THR A 86 15.57 7.22 -7.06
CA THR A 86 16.19 6.77 -5.81
C THR A 86 15.89 7.73 -4.67
N LEU A 87 15.77 7.20 -3.48
CA LEU A 87 15.65 7.93 -2.23
C LEU A 87 16.71 7.42 -1.24
N ASP A 88 17.66 8.28 -0.90
CA ASP A 88 18.68 8.02 0.11
C ASP A 88 18.13 8.42 1.48
N VAL A 89 17.48 7.48 2.17
CA VAL A 89 16.82 7.76 3.47
C VAL A 89 17.82 8.23 4.52
N PHE A 90 19.07 7.77 4.46
CA PHE A 90 20.14 8.15 5.38
C PHE A 90 20.58 9.62 5.29
N ARG A 91 20.13 10.36 4.28
CA ARG A 91 20.49 11.77 4.12
C ARG A 91 19.64 12.72 4.96
N ASP A 92 18.50 12.25 5.43
CA ASP A 92 17.62 13.05 6.28
C ASP A 92 17.80 12.67 7.76
N PRO A 93 18.34 13.57 8.60
CA PRO A 93 18.56 13.27 10.01
C PRO A 93 17.27 13.00 10.80
N ALA A 94 16.15 13.64 10.44
CA ALA A 94 14.87 13.42 11.10
C ALA A 94 14.35 12.01 10.82
N TRP A 95 14.50 11.52 9.59
CA TRP A 95 14.14 10.14 9.25
C TRP A 95 15.04 9.12 9.94
N MET A 96 16.36 9.40 9.99
CA MET A 96 17.31 8.55 10.68
C MET A 96 17.09 8.51 12.19
N GLN A 97 16.53 9.56 12.77
CA GLN A 97 16.14 9.58 14.18
C GLN A 97 14.93 8.66 14.45
N GLN A 98 13.99 8.58 13.50
CA GLN A 98 12.82 7.72 13.59
C GLN A 98 13.10 6.25 13.26
N PHE A 99 13.96 6.02 12.26
CA PHE A 99 14.28 4.70 11.74
C PHE A 99 15.79 4.62 11.46
N PRO A 100 16.63 4.30 12.46
CA PRO A 100 18.08 4.45 12.41
C PRO A 100 18.79 3.34 11.63
N PHE A 101 18.25 3.01 10.46
CA PHE A 101 18.84 2.06 9.51
C PHE A 101 19.11 2.81 8.20
N ALA A 102 20.39 3.07 7.94
CA ALA A 102 20.79 3.69 6.68
C ALA A 102 20.39 2.77 5.52
N HIS A 103 19.59 3.29 4.59
CA HIS A 103 19.16 2.53 3.42
C HIS A 103 18.84 3.42 2.24
N ARG A 104 18.82 2.80 1.07
CA ARG A 104 18.38 3.40 -0.20
C ARG A 104 17.17 2.65 -0.70
N ILE A 105 16.19 3.39 -1.20
CA ILE A 105 15.06 2.84 -1.94
C ILE A 105 15.22 3.23 -3.39
N THR A 106 15.21 2.25 -4.30
CA THR A 106 15.16 2.47 -5.75
C THR A 106 13.82 1.98 -6.26
N MET A 107 13.10 2.83 -6.97
CA MET A 107 11.78 2.51 -7.51
C MET A 107 11.74 2.79 -9.01
N THR A 108 11.36 1.77 -9.78
CA THR A 108 11.15 1.86 -11.22
C THR A 108 9.67 1.70 -11.54
N TYR A 109 9.09 2.70 -12.14
CA TYR A 109 7.76 2.63 -12.77
C TYR A 109 7.93 2.39 -14.26
N ARG A 110 7.33 1.33 -14.76
CA ARG A 110 7.32 0.99 -16.19
C ARG A 110 5.89 0.83 -16.68
N LEU A 111 5.53 1.59 -17.69
CA LEU A 111 4.25 1.45 -18.39
C LEU A 111 4.49 0.81 -19.75
N GLN A 112 3.84 -0.33 -19.99
CA GLN A 112 3.92 -1.05 -21.23
C GLN A 112 2.60 -1.79 -21.49
N GLU A 113 2.01 -1.61 -22.67
CA GLU A 113 0.82 -2.36 -23.13
C GLU A 113 -0.33 -2.38 -22.11
N GLY A 114 -0.56 -1.25 -21.44
CA GLY A 114 -1.62 -1.12 -20.43
C GLY A 114 -1.26 -1.68 -19.04
N VAL A 115 -0.05 -2.21 -18.86
CA VAL A 115 0.47 -2.67 -17.58
C VAL A 115 1.37 -1.61 -16.99
N LEU A 116 1.08 -1.18 -15.76
CA LEU A 116 1.99 -0.41 -14.93
C LEU A 116 2.69 -1.35 -13.95
N GLU A 117 3.99 -1.55 -14.15
CA GLU A 117 4.85 -2.26 -13.21
C GLU A 117 5.51 -1.27 -12.24
N VAL A 118 5.54 -1.62 -10.95
CA VAL A 118 6.27 -0.88 -9.91
C VAL A 118 7.25 -1.83 -9.25
N ALA A 119 8.52 -1.75 -9.67
CA ALA A 119 9.61 -2.54 -9.10
C ALA A 119 10.32 -1.71 -8.03
N THR A 120 10.43 -2.25 -6.82
CA THR A 120 11.06 -1.58 -5.68
C THR A 120 12.17 -2.42 -5.11
N ALA A 121 13.36 -1.85 -5.02
CA ALA A 121 14.53 -2.43 -4.37
C ALA A 121 14.89 -1.60 -3.13
N ILE A 122 15.20 -2.29 -2.05
CA ILE A 122 15.69 -1.67 -0.80
C ILE A 122 17.09 -2.20 -0.54
N GLU A 123 18.04 -1.31 -0.47
CA GLU A 123 19.44 -1.60 -0.15
C GLU A 123 19.72 -1.18 1.30
N ASN A 124 19.99 -2.15 2.16
CA ASN A 124 20.44 -1.90 3.52
C ASN A 124 21.92 -1.48 3.51
N LEU A 125 22.19 -0.24 3.93
CA LEU A 125 23.51 0.36 4.03
C LEU A 125 23.99 0.45 5.50
N SER A 126 23.18 -0.03 6.45
CA SER A 126 23.56 -0.11 7.86
C SER A 126 24.36 -1.38 8.15
N ALA A 127 25.10 -1.38 9.25
CA ALA A 127 25.87 -2.55 9.69
C ALA A 127 25.00 -3.65 10.32
N GLU A 128 23.77 -3.32 10.70
CA GLU A 128 22.83 -4.25 11.36
C GLU A 128 21.71 -4.67 10.39
N PRO A 129 21.09 -5.84 10.61
CA PRO A 129 19.88 -6.22 9.88
C PRO A 129 18.79 -5.15 10.05
N MET A 130 18.21 -4.74 8.93
CA MET A 130 17.13 -3.75 8.90
C MET A 130 15.78 -4.47 8.81
N PRO A 131 14.79 -4.13 9.66
CA PRO A 131 13.44 -4.63 9.47
C PRO A 131 12.82 -4.01 8.22
N VAL A 132 12.08 -4.81 7.45
CA VAL A 132 11.39 -4.35 6.25
C VAL A 132 9.90 -4.69 6.34
N SER A 133 9.09 -3.65 6.33
CA SER A 133 7.63 -3.75 6.32
C SER A 133 7.06 -2.66 5.42
N ILE A 134 7.24 -2.78 4.12
CA ILE A 134 6.73 -1.81 3.16
C ILE A 134 5.43 -2.27 2.51
N GLY A 135 4.66 -1.30 2.01
CA GLY A 135 3.46 -1.56 1.23
C GLY A 135 3.20 -0.47 0.21
N PHE A 136 2.17 -0.67 -0.60
CA PHE A 136 1.62 0.32 -1.50
C PHE A 136 0.13 0.47 -1.21
N HIS A 137 -0.37 1.69 -1.34
CA HIS A 137 -1.78 1.99 -1.12
C HIS A 137 -2.42 2.56 -2.40
N PRO A 138 -2.60 1.73 -3.46
CA PRO A 138 -3.18 2.21 -4.70
C PRO A 138 -4.64 2.62 -4.49
N TYR A 139 -4.95 3.88 -4.83
CA TYR A 139 -6.32 4.36 -4.92
C TYR A 139 -6.79 4.18 -6.35
N VAL A 140 -7.63 3.18 -6.56
CA VAL A 140 -8.11 2.81 -7.89
C VAL A 140 -9.58 3.18 -8.08
N LYS A 141 -9.97 3.39 -9.33
CA LYS A 141 -11.38 3.53 -9.73
C LYS A 141 -11.60 3.03 -11.13
N LEU A 142 -12.76 2.45 -11.37
CA LEU A 142 -13.30 2.23 -12.70
C LEU A 142 -14.17 3.44 -13.11
N THR A 143 -14.28 3.69 -14.39
CA THR A 143 -15.00 4.87 -14.93
C THR A 143 -16.30 4.51 -15.63
N ASP A 144 -16.57 3.22 -15.77
CA ASP A 144 -17.74 2.67 -16.46
C ASP A 144 -18.93 2.38 -15.53
N SER A 145 -18.73 2.45 -14.23
CA SER A 145 -19.72 2.08 -13.23
C SER A 145 -19.39 2.70 -11.86
N THR A 146 -20.36 2.66 -10.96
CA THR A 146 -20.19 3.10 -9.55
C THR A 146 -19.64 1.96 -8.70
N ARG A 147 -19.12 2.29 -7.50
CA ARG A 147 -18.57 1.31 -6.56
C ARG A 147 -19.53 0.16 -6.25
N ASP A 148 -20.81 0.45 -6.11
CA ASP A 148 -21.81 -0.55 -5.75
C ASP A 148 -22.16 -1.52 -6.89
N GLU A 149 -21.67 -1.23 -8.10
CA GLU A 149 -21.75 -2.10 -9.25
C GLU A 149 -20.47 -2.91 -9.48
N TRP A 150 -19.46 -2.75 -8.62
CA TRP A 150 -18.20 -3.48 -8.76
C TRP A 150 -18.25 -4.81 -8.02
N THR A 151 -17.52 -5.77 -8.56
CA THR A 151 -17.13 -6.98 -7.86
C THR A 151 -15.63 -6.99 -7.63
N ILE A 152 -15.20 -7.63 -6.55
CA ILE A 152 -13.78 -7.84 -6.25
C ILE A 152 -13.47 -9.32 -6.16
N SER A 153 -12.25 -9.67 -6.57
CA SER A 153 -11.65 -10.98 -6.35
C SER A 153 -10.44 -10.82 -5.46
N ILE A 154 -10.41 -11.53 -4.34
CA ILE A 154 -9.34 -11.47 -3.34
C ILE A 154 -8.61 -12.81 -3.31
N PRO A 155 -7.35 -12.85 -3.75
CA PRO A 155 -6.56 -14.08 -3.85
C PRO A 155 -5.94 -14.45 -2.50
N ALA A 156 -6.73 -14.69 -1.48
CA ALA A 156 -6.28 -15.05 -0.15
C ALA A 156 -7.09 -16.20 0.43
N LYS A 157 -6.59 -16.84 1.49
CA LYS A 157 -7.29 -17.90 2.22
C LYS A 157 -7.69 -17.46 3.63
N THR A 158 -6.97 -16.50 4.19
CA THR A 158 -7.09 -16.12 5.60
C THR A 158 -7.54 -14.68 5.72
N HIS A 159 -8.58 -14.44 6.50
CA HIS A 159 -9.06 -13.14 6.94
C HIS A 159 -8.63 -12.92 8.39
N TRP A 160 -8.04 -11.76 8.70
CA TRP A 160 -7.66 -11.37 10.06
C TRP A 160 -8.78 -10.62 10.75
N LEU A 161 -9.13 -11.04 11.95
CA LEU A 161 -10.12 -10.33 12.76
C LEU A 161 -9.47 -9.08 13.36
N LEU A 162 -10.12 -7.93 13.14
CA LEU A 162 -9.64 -6.65 13.59
C LEU A 162 -10.45 -6.17 14.81
N ALA A 163 -9.75 -5.58 15.77
CA ALA A 163 -10.38 -4.84 16.86
C ALA A 163 -11.04 -3.55 16.33
N GLN A 164 -11.83 -2.87 17.15
CA GLN A 164 -12.40 -1.56 16.81
C GLN A 164 -11.32 -0.52 16.45
N THR A 165 -10.11 -0.71 16.95
CA THR A 165 -8.93 0.12 16.66
C THR A 165 -8.29 -0.18 15.31
N LYS A 166 -8.84 -1.10 14.54
CA LYS A 166 -8.31 -1.60 13.27
C LYS A 166 -6.96 -2.33 13.36
N LEU A 167 -6.57 -2.72 14.54
CA LEU A 167 -5.42 -3.61 14.75
C LEU A 167 -5.86 -5.07 14.74
N PRO A 168 -5.04 -5.98 14.20
CA PRO A 168 -5.28 -7.41 14.29
C PRO A 168 -5.39 -7.87 15.75
N THR A 169 -6.41 -8.68 16.04
CA THR A 169 -6.61 -9.28 17.38
C THR A 169 -5.66 -10.44 17.66
N GLY A 170 -5.00 -10.97 16.63
CA GLY A 170 -4.25 -12.22 16.65
C GLY A 170 -5.11 -13.42 16.20
N GLU A 171 -6.41 -13.23 16.05
CA GLU A 171 -7.33 -14.28 15.58
C GLU A 171 -7.55 -14.15 14.07
N THR A 172 -7.76 -15.28 13.43
CA THR A 172 -8.02 -15.38 11.98
C THR A 172 -9.17 -16.34 11.71
N GLU A 173 -9.76 -16.21 10.54
CA GLU A 173 -10.76 -17.14 10.03
C GLU A 173 -10.54 -17.40 8.52
N PRO A 174 -11.13 -18.48 7.96
CA PRO A 174 -11.17 -18.66 6.52
C PRO A 174 -11.88 -17.49 5.84
N ILE A 175 -11.33 -17.01 4.70
CA ILE A 175 -11.89 -15.87 3.97
C ILE A 175 -13.35 -16.08 3.56
N GLU A 176 -13.77 -17.31 3.37
CA GLU A 176 -15.15 -17.72 3.01
C GLU A 176 -16.17 -17.38 4.11
N ARG A 177 -15.72 -17.09 5.33
CA ARG A 177 -16.58 -16.57 6.40
C ARG A 177 -17.02 -15.14 6.12
N LEU A 178 -16.17 -14.33 5.54
CA LEU A 178 -16.48 -12.95 5.12
C LEU A 178 -17.09 -12.95 3.71
N PHE A 179 -16.46 -13.62 2.76
CA PHE A 179 -16.90 -13.71 1.37
C PHE A 179 -17.25 -15.15 1.01
N PRO A 180 -18.54 -15.50 0.90
CA PRO A 180 -18.94 -16.85 0.45
C PRO A 180 -18.32 -17.25 -0.89
N ASP A 181 -18.08 -16.28 -1.77
CA ASP A 181 -17.27 -16.40 -2.99
C ASP A 181 -16.18 -15.31 -3.03
N PRO A 182 -14.95 -15.61 -2.57
CA PRO A 182 -13.86 -14.65 -2.60
C PRO A 182 -13.39 -14.26 -4.00
N GLN A 183 -13.82 -14.98 -5.03
CA GLN A 183 -13.48 -14.68 -6.42
C GLN A 183 -14.46 -13.70 -7.07
N SER A 184 -15.62 -13.44 -6.46
CA SER A 184 -16.66 -12.57 -7.01
C SER A 184 -17.53 -11.94 -5.91
N ALA A 185 -16.92 -11.18 -5.01
CA ALA A 185 -17.66 -10.50 -3.95
C ALA A 185 -18.21 -9.14 -4.45
N ALA A 186 -19.52 -8.94 -4.39
CA ALA A 186 -20.16 -7.69 -4.79
C ALA A 186 -19.91 -6.60 -3.74
N LEU A 187 -19.23 -5.52 -4.09
CA LEU A 187 -18.82 -4.48 -3.13
C LEU A 187 -19.99 -3.79 -2.43
N LYS A 188 -21.16 -3.72 -3.06
CA LYS A 188 -22.37 -3.12 -2.45
C LYS A 188 -22.75 -3.76 -1.11
N ASP A 189 -22.41 -5.04 -0.92
CA ASP A 189 -22.79 -5.83 0.25
C ASP A 189 -21.79 -5.69 1.40
N TYR A 190 -20.69 -4.95 1.21
CA TYR A 190 -19.59 -4.88 2.16
C TYR A 190 -19.12 -3.45 2.46
N ASN A 191 -18.69 -3.26 3.70
CA ASN A 191 -17.97 -2.07 4.16
C ASN A 191 -16.61 -2.54 4.67
N LEU A 192 -15.59 -2.47 3.80
CA LEU A 192 -14.31 -3.13 4.02
C LEU A 192 -13.25 -2.16 4.55
N ASP A 193 -12.52 -2.65 5.53
CA ASP A 193 -11.23 -2.16 6.01
C ASP A 193 -10.56 -3.37 6.69
N ASP A 194 -10.20 -4.37 5.86
CA ASP A 194 -9.93 -5.74 6.28
C ASP A 194 -8.60 -6.24 5.72
N VAL A 195 -7.94 -7.12 6.48
CA VAL A 195 -6.60 -7.65 6.19
C VAL A 195 -6.69 -9.13 5.81
N PHE A 196 -6.02 -9.50 4.73
CA PHE A 196 -6.01 -10.84 4.17
C PHE A 196 -4.57 -11.34 3.99
N THR A 197 -4.34 -12.62 4.32
CA THR A 197 -3.04 -13.30 4.16
C THR A 197 -3.20 -14.67 3.51
N ASP A 198 -2.13 -15.43 3.47
CA ASP A 198 -2.06 -16.72 2.78
C ASP A 198 -2.49 -16.59 1.32
N LEU A 199 -1.81 -15.66 0.61
CA LEU A 199 -2.14 -15.32 -0.76
C LEU A 199 -2.02 -16.53 -1.69
N VAL A 200 -3.07 -16.75 -2.47
CA VAL A 200 -3.09 -17.78 -3.52
C VAL A 200 -2.28 -17.26 -4.71
N ARG A 201 -1.24 -18.00 -5.08
CA ARG A 201 -0.25 -17.56 -6.06
C ARG A 201 -0.24 -18.43 -7.31
N ASP A 202 0.09 -17.80 -8.43
CA ASP A 202 0.34 -18.46 -9.71
C ASP A 202 1.71 -19.20 -9.70
N GLY A 203 2.03 -19.86 -10.81
CA GLY A 203 3.29 -20.56 -11.01
C GLY A 203 4.55 -19.66 -11.02
N GLN A 204 4.35 -18.33 -11.04
CA GLN A 204 5.41 -17.32 -10.94
C GLN A 204 5.49 -16.66 -9.56
N GLY A 205 4.70 -17.16 -8.61
CA GLY A 205 4.64 -16.66 -7.24
C GLY A 205 3.84 -15.36 -7.06
N ARG A 206 3.04 -14.93 -8.05
CA ARG A 206 2.23 -13.72 -7.99
C ARG A 206 0.80 -14.05 -7.57
N ALA A 207 0.18 -13.17 -6.79
CA ALA A 207 -1.24 -13.25 -6.50
C ALA A 207 -2.01 -12.21 -7.34
N HIS A 208 -3.23 -12.53 -7.73
CA HIS A 208 -4.03 -11.79 -8.70
C HIS A 208 -5.31 -11.27 -8.06
N ALA A 209 -5.31 -10.04 -7.56
CA ALA A 209 -6.53 -9.37 -7.11
C ALA A 209 -7.20 -8.65 -8.30
N ARG A 210 -8.53 -8.63 -8.34
CA ARG A 210 -9.28 -8.00 -9.43
C ARG A 210 -10.39 -7.12 -8.92
N ILE A 211 -10.66 -6.06 -9.68
CA ILE A 211 -11.83 -5.20 -9.54
C ILE A 211 -12.50 -5.16 -10.89
N THR A 212 -13.76 -5.56 -10.95
CA THR A 212 -14.52 -5.67 -12.19
C THR A 212 -15.74 -4.76 -12.12
N GLY A 213 -15.89 -3.88 -13.10
CA GLY A 213 -17.07 -3.07 -13.36
C GLY A 213 -17.95 -3.67 -14.49
N LYS A 214 -18.67 -2.82 -15.23
CA LYS A 214 -19.54 -3.27 -16.34
C LYS A 214 -18.76 -3.74 -17.56
N ALA A 215 -17.75 -2.98 -17.97
CA ALA A 215 -16.93 -3.24 -19.15
C ALA A 215 -15.42 -3.11 -18.88
N GLN A 216 -15.05 -2.59 -17.73
CA GLN A 216 -13.67 -2.42 -17.29
C GLN A 216 -13.32 -3.44 -16.23
N GLN A 217 -12.08 -3.90 -16.28
CA GLN A 217 -11.48 -4.72 -15.24
C GLN A 217 -10.09 -4.18 -14.95
N LEU A 218 -9.75 -4.07 -13.69
CA LEU A 218 -8.39 -3.82 -13.23
C LEU A 218 -7.87 -5.06 -12.51
N GLU A 219 -6.71 -5.55 -12.91
CA GLU A 219 -6.01 -6.61 -12.23
C GLU A 219 -4.78 -6.02 -11.51
N ILE A 220 -4.61 -6.40 -10.25
CA ILE A 220 -3.47 -6.03 -9.42
C ILE A 220 -2.65 -7.29 -9.18
N LEU A 221 -1.44 -7.33 -9.77
CA LEU A 221 -0.49 -8.42 -9.61
C LEU A 221 0.39 -8.13 -8.38
N ILE A 222 0.26 -8.96 -7.36
CA ILE A 222 0.98 -8.83 -6.10
C ILE A 222 2.22 -9.72 -6.16
N GLY A 223 3.40 -9.11 -6.12
CA GLY A 223 4.68 -9.81 -6.22
C GLY A 223 4.95 -10.79 -5.06
N PRO A 224 5.91 -11.71 -5.22
CA PRO A 224 6.12 -12.82 -4.30
C PRO A 224 6.56 -12.40 -2.89
N ASN A 225 7.14 -11.23 -2.73
CA ASN A 225 7.62 -10.73 -1.44
C ASN A 225 6.54 -10.10 -0.56
N PHE A 226 5.37 -9.74 -1.13
CA PHE A 226 4.24 -9.26 -0.34
C PHE A 226 3.50 -10.42 0.30
N ARG A 227 3.18 -10.31 1.58
CA ARG A 227 2.59 -11.40 2.37
C ARG A 227 1.11 -11.22 2.64
N GLY A 228 0.60 -10.00 2.49
CA GLY A 228 -0.79 -9.67 2.77
C GLY A 228 -1.34 -8.64 1.80
N LEU A 229 -2.63 -8.50 1.85
CA LEU A 229 -3.44 -7.53 1.13
C LEU A 229 -4.43 -6.92 2.11
N THR A 230 -4.46 -5.59 2.20
CA THR A 230 -5.51 -4.86 2.91
C THR A 230 -6.47 -4.30 1.87
N VAL A 231 -7.77 -4.45 2.11
CA VAL A 231 -8.81 -3.86 1.27
C VAL A 231 -9.56 -2.82 2.07
N TRP A 232 -9.38 -1.55 1.67
CA TRP A 232 -10.16 -0.44 2.17
C TRP A 232 -11.17 0.00 1.11
N ALA A 233 -12.43 -0.33 1.33
CA ALA A 233 -13.52 -0.02 0.42
C ALA A 233 -14.78 0.36 1.22
N PRO A 234 -14.81 1.58 1.80
CA PRO A 234 -15.93 2.02 2.62
C PRO A 234 -17.22 2.08 1.79
N ASN A 235 -18.31 1.69 2.43
CA ASN A 235 -19.64 1.82 1.84
C ASN A 235 -20.19 3.24 2.11
N PRO A 236 -20.35 4.10 1.08
CA PRO A 236 -20.82 5.47 1.29
C PRO A 236 -22.28 5.57 1.75
N SER A 237 -23.07 4.52 1.59
CA SER A 237 -24.46 4.45 2.08
C SER A 237 -24.57 3.83 3.47
N GLY A 238 -23.51 3.28 4.03
CA GLY A 238 -23.47 2.76 5.39
C GLY A 238 -23.40 3.88 6.41
N THR A 239 -24.38 3.95 7.31
CA THR A 239 -24.34 4.75 8.52
C THR A 239 -23.31 4.16 9.47
N GLY A 240 -22.06 4.50 9.27
CA GLY A 240 -20.95 3.97 10.05
C GLY A 240 -19.62 4.45 9.51
N LEU A 241 -19.51 5.78 9.38
CA LEU A 241 -18.22 6.42 9.27
C LEU A 241 -17.70 6.59 10.69
N GLY A 242 -16.81 5.69 11.13
CA GLY A 242 -15.90 5.98 12.20
C GLY A 242 -14.65 6.62 11.63
#